data_b585a751aafdea6b149583189954f2e4
#
_entry.id   b585a751aafdea6b149583189954f2e4
#
_cell.length_a   1.000
_cell.length_b   1.000
_cell.length_c   1.000
_cell.angle_alpha   90.00
_cell.angle_beta   90.00
_cell.angle_gamma   90.00
#
_symmetry.space_group_name_H-M   'P 1'
#
loop_
_entity.id
_entity.type
_entity.pdbx_description
1 polymer ?
#
loop_
_entity_poly.entity_id
_entity_poly.type
_entity_poly.pdbx_seq_one_letter_code
_entity_poly.pdbx_strand_id
1 'polypeptide(L)'
;MDDKNTNRTIEYYNTHADRYSEVTRNADMSDIYKRFEEYLKPGSRILDLGCGSGRDSKYFLDKGYDVVSLDASETMCKKTYELTGRPALNMRIEDINCENEFDAVWACASMLHVDKGDMIKIFAKVMKALKIGGVFYASWKYGKGEQTRDDGRTFANYTETKVCDMVYSVSGAALEDVWTSQDVRPDRTGQGHLWVNVLVKKTRVVITEKEFLNIFWKQYQIIEKDVRISSEYVDIHKSNFSTFSSRYINMFLNICSNIDSLIEIYCKIVEEDDYRKKYSIHDRLTPVLRKFPDIRLDAVRTIDTFEDIELKPFSAFVGDRIADWWNDYNLVKHARSDRNEKTGMYNFQRANQKNVLTAMAAYFIVCNRIYEEICEISATPKRLLKSKIFLYAKNGE
;
A
#
# COMPACT_ATOMS: atom_id res chain seq x y z
N MET A 1 -1.79 -4.85 29.72
CA MET A 1 -0.53 -4.20 30.10
C MET A 1 -0.78 -2.92 30.88
N ASP A 2 0.15 -2.49 31.71
CA ASP A 2 -0.14 -1.73 32.90
C ASP A 2 -0.84 -0.37 32.66
N ASP A 3 -2.12 -0.35 32.86
CA ASP A 3 -2.97 0.84 33.01
C ASP A 3 -2.36 1.89 33.99
N LYS A 4 -1.44 1.44 34.83
CA LYS A 4 -0.74 2.26 35.81
C LYS A 4 0.23 3.28 35.22
N ASN A 5 1.00 2.94 34.16
CA ASN A 5 2.00 3.84 33.58
C ASN A 5 1.32 4.92 32.72
N THR A 6 0.29 4.56 31.98
CA THR A 6 -0.51 5.51 31.21
C THR A 6 -1.22 6.49 32.14
N ASN A 7 -1.81 6.00 33.25
CA ASN A 7 -2.48 6.85 34.22
C ASN A 7 -1.51 7.83 34.91
N ARG A 8 -0.25 7.43 35.21
CA ARG A 8 0.77 8.34 35.77
C ARG A 8 1.18 9.43 34.78
N THR A 9 1.28 9.11 33.51
CA THR A 9 1.59 10.11 32.46
C THR A 9 0.45 11.13 32.34
N ILE A 10 -0.81 10.69 32.33
CA ILE A 10 -1.98 11.59 32.31
C ILE A 10 -2.01 12.48 33.58
N GLU A 11 -1.80 11.89 34.76
CA GLU A 11 -1.76 12.61 36.02
C GLU A 11 -0.68 13.69 36.03
N TYR A 12 0.51 13.38 35.50
CA TYR A 12 1.57 14.38 35.34
C TYR A 12 1.09 15.58 34.52
N TYR A 13 0.43 15.36 33.38
CA TYR A 13 -0.05 16.44 32.53
C TYR A 13 -1.23 17.20 33.16
N ASN A 14 -2.09 16.52 33.93
CA ASN A 14 -3.14 17.19 34.71
C ASN A 14 -2.56 18.16 35.74
N THR A 15 -1.46 17.75 36.41
CA THR A 15 -0.87 18.51 37.52
C THR A 15 0.07 19.63 37.05
N HIS A 16 0.77 19.44 35.89
CA HIS A 16 1.79 20.35 35.41
C HIS A 16 1.41 21.11 34.14
N ALA A 17 0.12 21.21 33.83
CA ALA A 17 -0.39 21.78 32.59
C ALA A 17 0.07 23.22 32.34
N ASP A 18 0.09 24.08 33.38
CA ASP A 18 0.50 25.48 33.26
C ASP A 18 1.94 25.61 32.82
N ARG A 19 2.85 24.97 33.56
CA ARG A 19 4.28 24.99 33.24
C ARG A 19 4.57 24.40 31.88
N TYR A 20 3.90 23.30 31.54
CA TYR A 20 4.08 22.65 30.23
C TYR A 20 3.62 23.57 29.08
N SER A 21 2.50 24.24 29.25
CA SER A 21 1.97 25.19 28.27
C SER A 21 2.92 26.36 28.03
N GLU A 22 3.47 26.96 29.11
CA GLU A 22 4.44 28.06 29.00
C GLU A 22 5.67 27.68 28.18
N VAL A 23 6.24 26.50 28.43
CA VAL A 23 7.47 26.02 27.78
C VAL A 23 7.25 25.64 26.31
N THR A 24 6.06 25.14 25.97
CA THR A 24 5.78 24.64 24.62
C THR A 24 5.11 25.65 23.70
N ARG A 25 4.43 26.67 24.24
CA ARG A 25 3.65 27.65 23.46
C ARG A 25 4.48 28.38 22.40
N ASN A 26 5.71 28.74 22.72
CA ASN A 26 6.57 29.54 21.87
C ASN A 26 7.62 28.69 21.08
N ALA A 27 7.41 27.38 21.02
CA ALA A 27 8.27 26.52 20.22
C ALA A 27 8.02 26.78 18.72
N ASP A 28 9.07 27.08 17.97
CA ASP A 28 8.98 27.35 16.54
C ASP A 28 8.83 26.03 15.76
N MET A 29 7.63 25.79 15.27
CA MET A 29 7.26 24.60 14.49
C MET A 29 7.15 24.89 12.99
N SER A 30 7.53 26.07 12.53
CA SER A 30 7.28 26.57 11.17
C SER A 30 7.73 25.61 10.08
N ASP A 31 8.93 25.03 10.19
CA ASP A 31 9.47 24.11 9.19
C ASP A 31 8.67 22.81 9.13
N ILE A 32 8.19 22.33 10.28
CA ILE A 32 7.41 21.07 10.34
C ILE A 32 6.00 21.32 9.83
N TYR A 33 5.36 22.43 10.22
CA TYR A 33 4.06 22.82 9.68
C TYR A 33 4.11 22.95 8.16
N LYS A 34 5.12 23.63 7.60
CA LYS A 34 5.26 23.81 6.16
C LYS A 34 5.30 22.46 5.43
N ARG A 35 6.08 21.50 5.90
CA ARG A 35 6.15 20.15 5.30
C ARG A 35 4.80 19.44 5.34
N PHE A 36 4.06 19.56 6.44
CA PHE A 36 2.76 18.94 6.59
C PHE A 36 1.70 19.59 5.72
N GLU A 37 1.70 20.94 5.65
CA GLU A 37 0.75 21.71 4.85
C GLU A 37 0.88 21.48 3.34
N GLU A 38 2.01 21.00 2.82
CA GLU A 38 2.20 20.63 1.41
C GLU A 38 1.21 19.53 0.95
N TYR A 39 0.70 18.73 1.88
CA TYR A 39 -0.27 17.66 1.62
C TYR A 39 -1.73 18.09 1.85
N LEU A 40 -1.97 19.30 2.33
CA LEU A 40 -3.31 19.76 2.73
C LEU A 40 -3.96 20.63 1.66
N LYS A 41 -5.27 20.59 1.60
CA LYS A 41 -6.11 21.51 0.83
C LYS A 41 -6.74 22.54 1.77
N PRO A 42 -7.11 23.74 1.30
CA PRO A 42 -7.85 24.70 2.10
C PRO A 42 -9.10 24.05 2.72
N GLY A 43 -9.29 24.23 4.04
CA GLY A 43 -10.39 23.65 4.77
C GLY A 43 -10.28 22.16 5.08
N SER A 44 -9.12 21.51 4.85
CA SER A 44 -8.88 20.11 5.24
C SER A 44 -9.26 19.88 6.70
N ARG A 45 -9.88 18.72 6.99
CA ARG A 45 -10.22 18.28 8.34
C ARG A 45 -9.06 17.56 8.98
N ILE A 46 -8.54 18.11 10.08
CA ILE A 46 -7.37 17.65 10.81
C ILE A 46 -7.77 17.11 12.18
N LEU A 47 -7.25 15.92 12.52
CA LEU A 47 -7.25 15.42 13.90
C LEU A 47 -5.92 15.76 14.56
N ASP A 48 -5.93 16.64 15.58
CA ASP A 48 -4.78 16.90 16.45
C ASP A 48 -4.79 15.90 17.61
N LEU A 49 -3.98 14.87 17.46
CA LEU A 49 -3.94 13.66 18.29
C LEU A 49 -2.95 13.83 19.44
N GLY A 50 -3.46 14.11 20.65
CA GLY A 50 -2.68 14.53 21.81
C GLY A 50 -2.32 16.01 21.73
N CYS A 51 -3.34 16.85 21.60
CA CYS A 51 -3.23 18.29 21.32
C CYS A 51 -2.55 19.10 22.46
N GLY A 52 -2.40 18.52 23.65
CA GLY A 52 -1.84 19.19 24.81
C GLY A 52 -2.60 20.48 25.15
N SER A 53 -1.88 21.60 25.23
CA SER A 53 -2.49 22.92 25.51
C SER A 53 -3.03 23.66 24.27
N GLY A 54 -3.11 22.99 23.11
CA GLY A 54 -3.75 23.51 21.90
C GLY A 54 -2.88 24.39 21.01
N ARG A 55 -1.54 24.40 21.15
CA ARG A 55 -0.64 25.17 20.30
C ARG A 55 -0.86 24.88 18.82
N ASP A 56 -0.81 23.60 18.45
CA ASP A 56 -0.89 23.15 17.07
C ASP A 56 -2.34 23.26 16.55
N SER A 57 -3.32 22.94 17.39
CA SER A 57 -4.74 23.16 17.10
C SER A 57 -5.03 24.62 16.76
N LYS A 58 -4.50 25.57 17.57
CA LYS A 58 -4.69 27.02 17.31
C LYS A 58 -4.05 27.43 15.99
N TYR A 59 -2.84 26.97 15.70
CA TYR A 59 -2.14 27.24 14.44
C TYR A 59 -3.02 26.81 13.24
N PHE A 60 -3.48 25.57 13.23
CA PHE A 60 -4.28 25.04 12.12
C PHE A 60 -5.65 25.74 11.99
N LEU A 61 -6.31 26.08 13.11
CA LEU A 61 -7.56 26.85 13.10
C LEU A 61 -7.34 28.25 12.51
N ASP A 62 -6.24 28.93 12.86
CA ASP A 62 -5.91 30.26 12.33
C ASP A 62 -5.59 30.24 10.83
N LYS A 63 -5.15 29.10 10.32
CA LYS A 63 -4.95 28.84 8.89
C LYS A 63 -6.25 28.48 8.14
N GLY A 64 -7.36 28.32 8.84
CA GLY A 64 -8.68 28.03 8.25
C GLY A 64 -8.97 26.55 8.04
N TYR A 65 -8.23 25.66 8.70
CA TYR A 65 -8.52 24.23 8.71
C TYR A 65 -9.65 23.87 9.69
N ASP A 66 -10.36 22.78 9.42
CA ASP A 66 -11.33 22.21 10.37
C ASP A 66 -10.60 21.27 11.33
N VAL A 67 -10.44 21.69 12.60
CA VAL A 67 -9.61 20.96 13.57
C VAL A 67 -10.47 20.29 14.63
N VAL A 68 -10.25 18.99 14.81
CA VAL A 68 -10.74 18.20 15.96
C VAL A 68 -9.54 17.93 16.86
N SER A 69 -9.58 18.42 18.09
CA SER A 69 -8.52 18.26 19.09
C SER A 69 -8.87 17.13 20.05
N LEU A 70 -7.87 16.33 20.44
CA LEU A 70 -8.02 15.21 21.37
C LEU A 70 -6.83 15.15 22.33
N ASP A 71 -7.10 15.00 23.64
CA ASP A 71 -6.05 14.73 24.64
C ASP A 71 -6.62 13.89 25.80
N ALA A 72 -5.78 13.06 26.39
CA ALA A 72 -6.14 12.21 27.51
C ALA A 72 -6.23 12.99 28.84
N SER A 73 -5.54 14.15 28.95
CA SER A 73 -5.57 15.01 30.12
C SER A 73 -6.74 16.00 30.05
N GLU A 74 -7.64 15.93 31.01
CA GLU A 74 -8.77 16.85 31.13
C GLU A 74 -8.29 18.31 31.26
N THR A 75 -7.20 18.53 32.01
CA THR A 75 -6.61 19.88 32.19
C THR A 75 -6.04 20.43 30.87
N MET A 76 -5.43 19.58 30.05
CA MET A 76 -4.96 19.98 28.72
C MET A 76 -6.12 20.30 27.78
N CYS A 77 -7.21 19.52 27.80
CA CYS A 77 -8.42 19.84 27.07
C CYS A 77 -9.02 21.20 27.44
N LYS A 78 -9.05 21.55 28.74
CA LYS A 78 -9.47 22.87 29.22
C LYS A 78 -8.59 24.00 28.67
N LYS A 79 -7.25 23.80 28.68
CA LYS A 79 -6.31 24.79 28.13
C LYS A 79 -6.43 24.93 26.61
N THR A 80 -6.68 23.86 25.90
CA THR A 80 -6.99 23.92 24.47
C THR A 80 -8.25 24.74 24.22
N TYR A 81 -9.30 24.56 25.01
CA TYR A 81 -10.52 25.36 24.90
C TYR A 81 -10.25 26.84 25.19
N GLU A 82 -9.51 27.15 26.26
CA GLU A 82 -9.13 28.53 26.62
C GLU A 82 -8.39 29.25 25.49
N LEU A 83 -7.47 28.51 24.80
CA LEU A 83 -6.64 29.04 23.73
C LEU A 83 -7.36 29.15 22.38
N THR A 84 -8.19 28.17 22.04
CA THR A 84 -8.78 28.02 20.69
C THR A 84 -10.24 28.44 20.60
N GLY A 85 -10.94 28.48 21.72
CA GLY A 85 -12.43 28.61 21.75
C GLY A 85 -13.15 27.34 21.25
N ARG A 86 -12.44 26.23 20.98
CA ARG A 86 -13.00 24.97 20.51
C ARG A 86 -12.80 23.87 21.54
N PRO A 87 -13.81 23.02 21.82
CA PRO A 87 -13.66 21.92 22.77
C PRO A 87 -12.68 20.87 22.22
N ALA A 88 -11.83 20.34 23.10
CA ALA A 88 -11.05 19.14 22.84
C ALA A 88 -11.75 17.91 23.43
N LEU A 89 -11.66 16.79 22.76
CA LEU A 89 -12.17 15.50 23.23
C LEU A 89 -11.26 14.97 24.33
N ASN A 90 -11.79 14.76 25.53
CA ASN A 90 -11.04 14.11 26.60
C ASN A 90 -11.08 12.60 26.39
N MET A 91 -10.11 12.08 25.67
CA MET A 91 -10.05 10.68 25.25
C MET A 91 -8.59 10.24 25.07
N ARG A 92 -8.30 8.97 25.30
CA ARG A 92 -6.98 8.38 25.02
C ARG A 92 -6.79 8.13 23.52
N ILE A 93 -5.57 8.17 23.07
CA ILE A 93 -5.18 7.83 21.68
C ILE A 93 -5.63 6.40 21.33
N GLU A 94 -5.55 5.48 22.29
CA GLU A 94 -5.92 4.08 22.15
C GLU A 94 -7.43 3.89 21.85
N ASP A 95 -8.26 4.85 22.23
CA ASP A 95 -9.71 4.74 22.13
C ASP A 95 -10.28 5.32 20.84
N ILE A 96 -9.43 5.91 19.96
CA ILE A 96 -9.90 6.39 18.66
C ILE A 96 -10.56 5.27 17.86
N ASN A 97 -11.73 5.58 17.27
CA ASN A 97 -12.48 4.64 16.45
C ASN A 97 -13.17 5.35 15.27
N CYS A 98 -12.43 6.20 14.58
CA CYS A 98 -12.88 6.91 13.38
C CYS A 98 -12.53 6.10 12.13
N GLU A 99 -13.29 6.31 11.05
CA GLU A 99 -13.03 5.65 9.78
C GLU A 99 -13.27 6.62 8.60
N ASN A 100 -12.22 6.84 7.78
CA ASN A 100 -12.26 7.70 6.59
C ASN A 100 -12.86 9.10 6.88
N GLU A 101 -12.51 9.67 8.02
CA GLU A 101 -13.10 10.93 8.50
C GLU A 101 -12.20 12.14 8.26
N PHE A 102 -10.88 11.98 8.42
CA PHE A 102 -9.92 13.07 8.42
C PHE A 102 -9.09 13.12 7.13
N ASP A 103 -8.85 14.32 6.64
CA ASP A 103 -7.90 14.58 5.54
C ASP A 103 -6.46 14.49 6.05
N ALA A 104 -6.25 14.78 7.34
CA ALA A 104 -4.95 14.65 7.98
C ALA A 104 -5.05 14.33 9.48
N VAL A 105 -3.99 13.68 10.01
CA VAL A 105 -3.78 13.47 11.45
C VAL A 105 -2.43 14.04 11.83
N TRP A 106 -2.40 14.84 12.88
CA TRP A 106 -1.22 15.44 13.47
C TRP A 106 -0.98 14.88 14.87
N ALA A 107 0.18 14.27 15.11
CA ALA A 107 0.55 13.67 16.39
C ALA A 107 1.95 14.12 16.84
N CYS A 108 2.08 15.42 17.12
CA CYS A 108 3.34 16.01 17.52
C CYS A 108 3.69 15.66 18.97
N ALA A 109 4.74 14.87 19.16
CA ALA A 109 5.24 14.51 20.49
C ALA A 109 4.16 13.92 21.44
N SER A 110 3.18 13.20 20.90
CA SER A 110 2.07 12.62 21.65
C SER A 110 2.11 11.09 21.68
N MET A 111 2.28 10.43 20.54
CA MET A 111 2.34 8.96 20.46
C MET A 111 3.54 8.34 21.19
N LEU A 112 4.52 9.14 21.57
CA LEU A 112 5.67 8.67 22.35
C LEU A 112 5.29 8.16 23.76
N HIS A 113 4.07 8.41 24.22
CA HIS A 113 3.55 7.90 25.49
C HIS A 113 2.77 6.57 25.34
N VAL A 114 2.56 6.11 24.11
CA VAL A 114 1.97 4.82 23.80
C VAL A 114 2.98 3.70 24.01
N ASP A 115 2.53 2.60 24.63
CA ASP A 115 3.35 1.39 24.81
C ASP A 115 3.81 0.84 23.44
N LYS A 116 5.07 0.45 23.35
CA LYS A 116 5.62 -0.11 22.11
C LYS A 116 4.88 -1.34 21.59
N GLY A 117 4.34 -2.16 22.50
CA GLY A 117 3.58 -3.35 22.16
C GLY A 117 2.25 -3.03 21.47
N ASP A 118 1.67 -1.85 21.72
CA ASP A 118 0.40 -1.42 21.14
C ASP A 118 0.58 -0.44 19.97
N MET A 119 1.79 0.08 19.76
CA MET A 119 2.07 1.13 18.78
C MET A 119 1.57 0.78 17.36
N ILE A 120 1.83 -0.43 16.87
CA ILE A 120 1.39 -0.87 15.52
C ILE A 120 -0.14 -0.87 15.42
N LYS A 121 -0.84 -1.33 16.48
CA LYS A 121 -2.31 -1.35 16.50
C LYS A 121 -2.89 0.07 16.46
N ILE A 122 -2.28 0.99 17.20
CA ILE A 122 -2.70 2.38 17.26
C ILE A 122 -2.38 3.08 15.94
N PHE A 123 -1.22 2.83 15.38
CA PHE A 123 -0.86 3.33 14.05
C PHE A 123 -1.89 2.87 12.99
N ALA A 124 -2.30 1.61 13.02
CA ALA A 124 -3.35 1.10 12.13
C ALA A 124 -4.71 1.79 12.35
N LYS A 125 -5.07 2.13 13.60
CA LYS A 125 -6.28 2.93 13.89
C LYS A 125 -6.19 4.35 13.33
N VAL A 126 -5.03 5.00 13.43
CA VAL A 126 -4.78 6.32 12.82
C VAL A 126 -4.94 6.22 11.30
N MET A 127 -4.34 5.22 10.67
CA MET A 127 -4.50 4.99 9.23
C MET A 127 -5.96 4.73 8.85
N LYS A 128 -6.74 4.04 9.70
CA LYS A 128 -8.17 3.82 9.48
C LYS A 128 -8.96 5.14 9.53
N ALA A 129 -8.62 6.04 10.45
CA ALA A 129 -9.27 7.34 10.62
C ALA A 129 -9.06 8.28 9.43
N LEU A 130 -7.95 8.18 8.72
CA LEU A 130 -7.66 8.96 7.53
C LEU A 130 -8.56 8.59 6.34
N LYS A 131 -8.92 9.56 5.52
CA LYS A 131 -9.43 9.34 4.16
C LYS A 131 -8.29 8.80 3.27
N ILE A 132 -8.64 8.14 2.16
CA ILE A 132 -7.64 7.75 1.15
C ILE A 132 -6.96 9.01 0.60
N GLY A 133 -5.64 8.98 0.48
CA GLY A 133 -4.83 10.15 0.12
C GLY A 133 -4.51 11.08 1.29
N GLY A 134 -5.13 10.88 2.45
CA GLY A 134 -4.86 11.66 3.66
C GLY A 134 -3.48 11.41 4.25
N VAL A 135 -2.94 12.39 4.97
CA VAL A 135 -1.58 12.38 5.51
C VAL A 135 -1.57 12.27 7.04
N PHE A 136 -0.59 11.54 7.56
CA PHE A 136 -0.31 11.42 8.98
C PHE A 136 1.10 11.91 9.30
N TYR A 137 1.20 12.84 10.23
CA TYR A 137 2.46 13.26 10.84
C TYR A 137 2.57 12.76 12.26
N ALA A 138 3.72 12.23 12.63
CA ALA A 138 4.04 11.93 14.02
C ALA A 138 5.52 12.19 14.35
N SER A 139 5.79 12.41 15.65
CA SER A 139 7.16 12.57 16.13
C SER A 139 7.38 11.89 17.47
N TRP A 140 8.59 11.33 17.62
CA TRP A 140 9.09 10.69 18.83
C TRP A 140 10.47 11.21 19.18
N LYS A 141 10.88 11.05 20.43
CA LYS A 141 12.29 11.27 20.80
C LYS A 141 13.17 10.28 20.09
N TYR A 142 14.25 10.79 19.52
CA TYR A 142 15.26 9.94 18.88
C TYR A 142 15.99 9.07 19.90
N GLY A 143 16.07 7.77 19.65
CA GLY A 143 16.79 6.84 20.53
C GLY A 143 16.23 5.42 20.46
N LYS A 144 16.68 4.60 21.40
CA LYS A 144 16.28 3.20 21.51
C LYS A 144 15.58 2.94 22.84
N GLY A 145 14.69 1.95 22.85
CA GLY A 145 14.05 1.46 24.08
C GLY A 145 12.94 2.37 24.61
N GLU A 146 12.48 2.07 25.80
CA GLU A 146 11.54 2.85 26.59
C GLU A 146 12.24 3.41 27.82
N GLN A 147 11.84 4.59 28.24
CA GLN A 147 12.38 5.26 29.41
C GLN A 147 11.25 5.78 30.28
N THR A 148 11.14 5.29 31.49
CA THR A 148 10.31 5.89 32.53
C THR A 148 11.16 6.88 33.34
N ARG A 149 10.68 8.12 33.49
CA ARG A 149 11.34 9.17 34.28
C ARG A 149 10.88 9.14 35.73
N ASP A 150 11.64 9.81 36.58
CA ASP A 150 11.31 9.96 38.03
C ASP A 150 9.96 10.65 38.25
N ASP A 151 9.51 11.47 37.28
CA ASP A 151 8.23 12.15 37.28
C ASP A 151 7.06 11.24 36.86
N GLY A 152 7.31 9.96 36.63
CA GLY A 152 6.32 8.93 36.31
C GLY A 152 5.94 8.83 34.82
N ARG A 153 6.41 9.74 33.94
CA ARG A 153 6.16 9.67 32.51
C ARG A 153 6.99 8.58 31.85
N THR A 154 6.37 7.81 30.99
CA THR A 154 7.05 6.83 30.12
C THR A 154 7.14 7.37 28.70
N PHE A 155 8.29 7.14 28.05
CA PHE A 155 8.60 7.57 26.70
C PHE A 155 9.11 6.40 25.88
N ALA A 156 8.44 6.09 24.80
CA ALA A 156 8.93 5.20 23.77
C ALA A 156 9.80 5.98 22.77
N ASN A 157 11.09 5.63 22.71
CA ASN A 157 12.05 6.28 21.80
C ASN A 157 12.17 5.44 20.51
N TYR A 158 12.35 6.12 19.38
CA TYR A 158 12.47 5.50 18.06
C TYR A 158 13.68 6.03 17.29
N THR A 159 14.24 5.21 16.42
CA THR A 159 15.15 5.60 15.35
C THR A 159 14.39 5.66 14.04
N GLU A 160 14.93 6.34 13.03
CA GLU A 160 14.34 6.37 11.67
C GLU A 160 14.04 4.97 11.15
N THR A 161 15.00 4.05 11.26
CA THR A 161 14.81 2.64 10.84
C THR A 161 13.60 2.00 11.53
N LYS A 162 13.42 2.22 12.84
CA LYS A 162 12.30 1.63 13.58
C LYS A 162 10.96 2.27 13.24
N VAL A 163 10.95 3.54 12.89
CA VAL A 163 9.75 4.22 12.37
C VAL A 163 9.40 3.67 10.98
N CYS A 164 10.38 3.50 10.09
CA CYS A 164 10.17 2.86 8.79
C CYS A 164 9.61 1.43 8.94
N ASP A 165 10.22 0.59 9.78
CA ASP A 165 9.73 -0.77 10.07
C ASP A 165 8.26 -0.76 10.51
N MET A 166 7.87 0.23 11.33
CA MET A 166 6.50 0.37 11.81
C MET A 166 5.54 0.78 10.69
N VAL A 167 5.90 1.77 9.87
CA VAL A 167 5.10 2.18 8.70
C VAL A 167 4.87 0.98 7.78
N TYR A 168 5.93 0.24 7.46
CA TYR A 168 5.87 -0.92 6.58
C TYR A 168 5.07 -2.09 7.15
N SER A 169 4.85 -2.12 8.46
CA SER A 169 4.02 -3.15 9.11
C SER A 169 2.52 -2.88 8.98
N VAL A 170 2.11 -1.70 8.53
CA VAL A 170 0.69 -1.31 8.46
C VAL A 170 0.24 -1.20 7.01
N SER A 171 -0.68 -2.09 6.63
CA SER A 171 -1.24 -2.10 5.27
C SER A 171 -1.94 -0.77 4.93
N GLY A 172 -1.64 -0.24 3.76
CA GLY A 172 -2.16 1.05 3.30
C GLY A 172 -1.43 2.28 3.83
N ALA A 173 -0.30 2.09 4.54
CA ALA A 173 0.57 3.18 4.93
C ALA A 173 1.76 3.27 3.94
N ALA A 174 1.88 4.40 3.25
CA ALA A 174 3.01 4.72 2.39
C ALA A 174 3.90 5.76 3.07
N LEU A 175 5.19 5.46 3.22
CA LEU A 175 6.16 6.39 3.76
C LEU A 175 6.41 7.52 2.76
N GLU A 176 6.10 8.77 3.13
CA GLU A 176 6.38 9.95 2.32
C GLU A 176 7.74 10.55 2.69
N ASP A 177 8.02 10.71 3.99
CA ASP A 177 9.28 11.26 4.49
C ASP A 177 9.57 10.76 5.91
N VAL A 178 10.86 10.63 6.25
CA VAL A 178 11.35 10.40 7.61
C VAL A 178 12.64 11.17 7.83
N TRP A 179 12.68 11.98 8.89
CA TRP A 179 13.85 12.83 9.17
C TRP A 179 14.06 13.07 10.66
N THR A 180 15.26 13.52 11.04
CA THR A 180 15.54 14.00 12.39
C THR A 180 15.51 15.52 12.46
N SER A 181 15.10 16.05 13.61
CA SER A 181 15.14 17.48 13.92
C SER A 181 15.65 17.74 15.34
N GLN A 182 16.15 18.95 15.59
CA GLN A 182 16.53 19.40 16.95
C GLN A 182 15.26 19.72 17.76
N ASP A 183 15.38 19.66 19.08
CA ASP A 183 14.31 20.15 19.97
C ASP A 183 14.22 21.67 19.86
N VAL A 184 13.07 22.16 19.42
CA VAL A 184 12.82 23.57 19.14
C VAL A 184 12.30 24.37 20.35
N ARG A 185 12.16 23.72 21.52
CA ARG A 185 11.76 24.42 22.75
C ARG A 185 12.88 25.32 23.25
N PRO A 186 12.56 26.57 23.63
CA PRO A 186 13.57 27.55 24.01
C PRO A 186 14.51 27.11 25.16
N ASP A 187 13.96 26.35 26.12
CA ASP A 187 14.72 25.81 27.26
C ASP A 187 15.63 24.61 26.91
N ARG A 188 15.57 24.10 25.69
CA ARG A 188 16.27 22.91 25.22
C ARG A 188 17.07 23.08 23.94
N THR A 189 16.97 24.24 23.33
CA THR A 189 17.72 24.56 22.10
C THR A 189 19.22 24.43 22.39
N GLY A 190 19.94 23.71 21.52
CA GLY A 190 21.38 23.49 21.63
C GLY A 190 21.79 22.39 22.63
N GLN A 191 20.89 21.70 23.31
CA GLN A 191 21.19 20.60 24.23
C GLN A 191 21.37 19.24 23.57
N GLY A 192 21.32 19.16 22.22
CA GLY A 192 21.54 17.92 21.47
C GLY A 192 20.38 16.92 21.52
N HIS A 193 19.20 17.34 21.99
CA HIS A 193 18.01 16.49 21.96
C HIS A 193 17.43 16.41 20.55
N LEU A 194 17.40 15.20 20.00
CA LEU A 194 16.88 14.93 18.67
C LEU A 194 15.46 14.33 18.74
N TRP A 195 14.70 14.63 17.71
CA TRP A 195 13.40 14.03 17.40
C TRP A 195 13.48 13.29 16.09
N VAL A 196 12.78 12.16 15.97
CA VAL A 196 12.48 11.52 14.70
C VAL A 196 11.07 11.88 14.32
N ASN A 197 10.88 12.30 13.08
CA ASN A 197 9.64 12.74 12.49
C ASN A 197 9.30 11.84 11.31
N VAL A 198 8.01 11.66 11.05
CA VAL A 198 7.54 10.89 9.90
C VAL A 198 6.32 11.55 9.28
N LEU A 199 6.26 11.50 7.95
CA LEU A 199 5.08 11.75 7.16
C LEU A 199 4.68 10.46 6.44
N VAL A 200 3.41 10.08 6.57
CA VAL A 200 2.84 8.85 6.02
C VAL A 200 1.55 9.18 5.31
N LYS A 201 1.37 8.67 4.10
CA LYS A 201 0.14 8.84 3.33
C LYS A 201 -0.70 7.59 3.37
N LYS A 202 -2.02 7.72 3.51
CA LYS A 202 -2.94 6.59 3.37
C LYS A 202 -3.15 6.27 1.91
N THR A 203 -2.83 5.05 1.53
CA THR A 203 -3.06 4.51 0.19
C THR A 203 -4.20 3.50 0.20
N ARG A 204 -4.81 3.30 -0.96
CA ARG A 204 -5.85 2.29 -1.13
C ARG A 204 -5.22 0.90 -1.20
N VAL A 205 -5.65 -0.01 -0.33
CA VAL A 205 -5.32 -1.43 -0.42
C VAL A 205 -6.39 -2.13 -1.22
N VAL A 206 -6.07 -2.54 -2.43
CA VAL A 206 -6.97 -3.32 -3.30
C VAL A 206 -6.90 -4.80 -2.95
N ILE A 207 -5.70 -5.28 -2.65
CA ILE A 207 -5.41 -6.65 -2.25
C ILE A 207 -4.15 -6.68 -1.39
N THR A 208 -4.14 -7.44 -0.32
CA THR A 208 -2.93 -7.63 0.51
C THR A 208 -1.99 -8.65 -0.12
N GLU A 209 -0.69 -8.58 0.23
CA GLU A 209 0.32 -9.56 -0.21
C GLU A 209 -0.13 -11.01 0.07
N LYS A 210 -0.61 -11.27 1.28
CA LYS A 210 -1.06 -12.60 1.69
C LYS A 210 -2.23 -13.11 0.86
N GLU A 211 -3.21 -12.26 0.58
CA GLU A 211 -4.35 -12.61 -0.27
C GLU A 211 -3.89 -12.88 -1.71
N PHE A 212 -3.05 -12.01 -2.27
CA PHE A 212 -2.51 -12.17 -3.61
C PHE A 212 -1.75 -13.50 -3.76
N LEU A 213 -0.84 -13.80 -2.83
CA LEU A 213 -0.06 -15.04 -2.87
C LEU A 213 -0.95 -16.28 -2.73
N ASN A 214 -1.96 -16.25 -1.86
CA ASN A 214 -2.86 -17.38 -1.65
C ASN A 214 -3.88 -17.59 -2.78
N ILE A 215 -4.38 -16.52 -3.40
CA ILE A 215 -5.44 -16.60 -4.40
C ILE A 215 -4.83 -16.80 -5.80
N PHE A 216 -3.88 -15.93 -6.20
CA PHE A 216 -3.39 -15.88 -7.57
C PHE A 216 -2.06 -16.61 -7.78
N TRP A 217 -1.06 -16.35 -6.93
CA TRP A 217 0.24 -16.99 -7.11
C TRP A 217 0.20 -18.49 -6.87
N LYS A 218 -0.51 -18.94 -5.86
CA LYS A 218 -0.73 -20.37 -5.62
C LYS A 218 -1.46 -21.04 -6.79
N GLN A 219 -2.44 -20.35 -7.37
CA GLN A 219 -3.15 -20.87 -8.56
C GLN A 219 -2.24 -20.95 -9.78
N TYR A 220 -1.37 -19.93 -10.00
CA TYR A 220 -0.33 -19.99 -11.02
C TYR A 220 0.54 -21.25 -10.86
N GLN A 221 1.04 -21.51 -9.67
CA GLN A 221 1.91 -22.67 -9.39
C GLN A 221 1.22 -24.02 -9.65
N ILE A 222 -0.08 -24.11 -9.38
CA ILE A 222 -0.87 -25.31 -9.67
C ILE A 222 -0.96 -25.53 -11.19
N ILE A 223 -1.30 -24.49 -11.95
CA ILE A 223 -1.40 -24.57 -13.41
C ILE A 223 -0.03 -24.84 -14.04
N GLU A 224 1.02 -24.19 -13.52
CA GLU A 224 2.41 -24.42 -13.95
C GLU A 224 2.80 -25.90 -13.81
N LYS A 225 2.41 -26.54 -12.70
CA LYS A 225 2.62 -27.98 -12.52
C LYS A 225 1.91 -28.79 -13.60
N ASP A 226 0.67 -28.43 -13.94
CA ASP A 226 -0.11 -29.14 -14.99
C ASP A 226 0.55 -28.97 -16.37
N VAL A 227 1.05 -27.77 -16.70
CA VAL A 227 1.80 -27.52 -17.94
C VAL A 227 3.07 -28.37 -17.99
N ARG A 228 3.82 -28.48 -16.88
CA ARG A 228 5.01 -29.32 -16.78
C ARG A 228 4.69 -30.81 -16.94
N ILE A 229 3.61 -31.29 -16.33
CA ILE A 229 3.15 -32.68 -16.53
C ILE A 229 2.79 -32.90 -18.01
N SER A 230 2.18 -31.93 -18.67
CA SER A 230 1.86 -32.08 -20.10
C SER A 230 3.11 -32.14 -20.97
N SER A 231 4.21 -31.53 -20.56
CA SER A 231 5.49 -31.61 -21.29
C SER A 231 6.17 -32.98 -21.22
N GLU A 232 5.76 -33.84 -20.28
CA GLU A 232 6.21 -35.24 -20.25
C GLU A 232 5.64 -36.08 -21.43
N TYR A 233 4.57 -35.60 -22.07
CA TYR A 233 3.92 -36.26 -23.20
C TYR A 233 4.12 -35.52 -24.52
N VAL A 234 4.22 -34.19 -24.48
CA VAL A 234 4.44 -33.32 -25.63
C VAL A 234 5.42 -32.24 -25.25
N ASP A 235 6.66 -32.37 -25.66
CA ASP A 235 7.73 -31.42 -25.34
C ASP A 235 7.34 -29.98 -25.64
N ILE A 236 7.77 -29.05 -24.78
CA ILE A 236 7.67 -27.61 -25.02
C ILE A 236 8.70 -27.26 -26.10
N HIS A 237 8.23 -27.24 -27.35
CA HIS A 237 9.03 -27.03 -28.54
C HIS A 237 8.21 -26.35 -29.64
N LYS A 238 8.83 -25.49 -30.45
CA LYS A 238 8.13 -24.72 -31.50
C LYS A 238 7.42 -25.63 -32.52
N SER A 239 7.97 -26.82 -32.81
CA SER A 239 7.31 -27.80 -33.70
C SER A 239 5.96 -28.32 -33.14
N ASN A 240 5.77 -28.25 -31.83
CA ASN A 240 4.57 -28.74 -31.16
C ASN A 240 3.54 -27.63 -30.90
N PHE A 241 3.77 -26.41 -31.34
CA PHE A 241 2.92 -25.25 -31.07
C PHE A 241 1.47 -25.39 -31.54
N SER A 242 1.24 -26.13 -32.63
CA SER A 242 -0.10 -26.40 -33.14
C SER A 242 -0.81 -27.58 -32.46
N THR A 243 -0.12 -28.33 -31.60
CA THR A 243 -0.71 -29.45 -30.87
C THR A 243 -1.78 -28.96 -29.91
N PHE A 244 -2.96 -29.56 -30.00
CA PHE A 244 -4.10 -29.26 -29.13
C PHE A 244 -4.58 -30.52 -28.41
N SER A 245 -5.25 -30.37 -27.28
CA SER A 245 -5.83 -31.45 -26.50
C SER A 245 -6.94 -30.93 -25.57
N SER A 246 -7.79 -31.84 -25.09
CA SER A 246 -8.81 -31.49 -24.09
C SER A 246 -8.18 -30.93 -22.80
N ARG A 247 -6.97 -31.37 -22.44
CA ARG A 247 -6.21 -30.82 -21.34
C ARG A 247 -5.81 -29.37 -21.59
N TYR A 248 -5.30 -29.04 -22.77
CA TYR A 248 -4.93 -27.69 -23.15
C TYR A 248 -6.14 -26.74 -23.17
N ILE A 249 -7.35 -27.22 -23.57
CA ILE A 249 -8.58 -26.43 -23.49
C ILE A 249 -8.84 -26.00 -22.03
N ASN A 250 -8.81 -26.93 -21.09
CA ASN A 250 -9.06 -26.65 -19.68
C ASN A 250 -7.99 -25.71 -19.08
N MET A 251 -6.71 -25.95 -19.37
CA MET A 251 -5.62 -25.08 -18.94
C MET A 251 -5.80 -23.66 -19.50
N PHE A 252 -6.03 -23.52 -20.81
CA PHE A 252 -6.16 -22.24 -21.48
C PHE A 252 -7.32 -21.41 -20.94
N LEU A 253 -8.50 -22.02 -20.75
CA LEU A 253 -9.65 -21.36 -20.16
C LEU A 253 -9.39 -20.91 -18.73
N ASN A 254 -8.75 -21.77 -17.91
CA ASN A 254 -8.43 -21.45 -16.53
C ASN A 254 -7.40 -20.33 -16.43
N ILE A 255 -6.30 -20.38 -17.20
CA ILE A 255 -5.27 -19.35 -17.25
C ILE A 255 -5.89 -17.99 -17.61
N CYS A 256 -6.62 -17.93 -18.71
CA CYS A 256 -7.20 -16.67 -19.21
C CYS A 256 -8.25 -16.09 -18.26
N SER A 257 -9.04 -16.93 -17.59
CA SER A 257 -9.99 -16.48 -16.55
C SER A 257 -9.27 -15.85 -15.34
N ASN A 258 -8.13 -16.42 -14.92
CA ASN A 258 -7.31 -15.84 -13.85
C ASN A 258 -6.64 -14.53 -14.31
N ILE A 259 -6.16 -14.45 -15.55
CA ILE A 259 -5.60 -13.21 -16.12
C ILE A 259 -6.65 -12.11 -16.11
N ASP A 260 -7.91 -12.41 -16.51
CA ASP A 260 -8.98 -11.43 -16.52
C ASP A 260 -9.23 -10.83 -15.14
N SER A 261 -9.25 -11.68 -14.10
CA SER A 261 -9.38 -11.26 -12.70
C SER A 261 -8.17 -10.46 -12.21
N LEU A 262 -6.96 -10.85 -12.61
CA LEU A 262 -5.72 -10.12 -12.25
C LEU A 262 -5.66 -8.74 -12.91
N ILE A 263 -6.02 -8.63 -14.18
CA ILE A 263 -6.07 -7.34 -14.87
C ILE A 263 -7.14 -6.43 -14.25
N GLU A 264 -8.25 -6.98 -13.77
CA GLU A 264 -9.25 -6.21 -13.02
C GLU A 264 -8.64 -5.64 -11.71
N ILE A 265 -7.89 -6.44 -10.96
CA ILE A 265 -7.20 -5.99 -9.75
C ILE A 265 -6.15 -4.94 -10.09
N TYR A 266 -5.35 -5.18 -11.15
CA TYR A 266 -4.33 -4.24 -11.57
C TYR A 266 -4.93 -2.90 -12.01
N CYS A 267 -6.05 -2.95 -12.74
CA CYS A 267 -6.81 -1.75 -13.09
C CYS A 267 -7.27 -0.97 -11.84
N LYS A 268 -7.77 -1.68 -10.81
CA LYS A 268 -8.17 -1.06 -9.54
C LYS A 268 -6.98 -0.42 -8.78
N ILE A 269 -5.80 -1.02 -8.87
CA ILE A 269 -4.58 -0.46 -8.25
C ILE A 269 -4.17 0.85 -8.95
N VAL A 270 -4.28 0.93 -10.28
CA VAL A 270 -3.82 2.08 -11.06
C VAL A 270 -4.85 3.21 -11.17
N GLU A 271 -6.15 2.92 -11.10
CA GLU A 271 -7.25 3.91 -11.06
C GLU A 271 -7.69 4.14 -9.61
N GLU A 272 -7.00 5.05 -8.92
CA GLU A 272 -7.19 5.27 -7.47
C GLU A 272 -8.58 5.85 -7.14
N ASP A 273 -9.14 6.77 -7.95
CA ASP A 273 -10.27 7.60 -7.56
C ASP A 273 -11.60 7.31 -8.29
N ASP A 274 -11.62 6.66 -9.44
CA ASP A 274 -12.85 6.45 -10.25
C ASP A 274 -12.88 5.06 -10.93
N TYR A 275 -12.67 4.00 -10.13
CA TYR A 275 -12.86 2.66 -10.69
C TYR A 275 -14.35 2.41 -10.98
N ARG A 276 -14.68 2.42 -12.26
CA ARG A 276 -15.97 1.90 -12.75
C ARG A 276 -15.80 0.48 -13.26
N LYS A 277 -16.78 -0.38 -12.97
CA LYS A 277 -16.75 -1.76 -13.44
C LYS A 277 -16.60 -1.80 -14.96
N LYS A 278 -15.49 -2.36 -15.42
CA LYS A 278 -15.14 -2.49 -16.83
C LYS A 278 -15.36 -3.95 -17.26
N TYR A 279 -15.98 -4.14 -18.40
CA TYR A 279 -16.48 -5.47 -18.81
C TYR A 279 -15.53 -6.19 -19.74
N SER A 280 -14.73 -5.48 -20.56
CA SER A 280 -13.79 -6.10 -21.49
C SER A 280 -12.36 -6.05 -20.96
N ILE A 281 -11.52 -6.99 -21.43
CA ILE A 281 -10.07 -6.96 -21.14
C ILE A 281 -9.43 -5.66 -21.65
N HIS A 282 -9.89 -5.15 -22.79
CA HIS A 282 -9.40 -3.91 -23.37
C HIS A 282 -9.66 -2.72 -22.44
N ASP A 283 -10.89 -2.59 -21.93
CA ASP A 283 -11.25 -1.50 -21.01
C ASP A 283 -10.45 -1.53 -19.72
N ARG A 284 -10.16 -2.74 -19.19
CA ARG A 284 -9.38 -2.94 -17.97
C ARG A 284 -7.88 -2.71 -18.19
N LEU A 285 -7.37 -3.14 -19.34
CA LEU A 285 -5.96 -3.04 -19.66
C LEU A 285 -5.55 -1.61 -20.08
N THR A 286 -6.46 -0.82 -20.65
CA THR A 286 -6.18 0.55 -21.12
C THR A 286 -5.55 1.44 -20.03
N PRO A 287 -6.08 1.59 -18.80
CA PRO A 287 -5.44 2.39 -17.77
C PRO A 287 -4.10 1.80 -17.32
N VAL A 288 -3.98 0.47 -17.26
CA VAL A 288 -2.72 -0.22 -16.95
C VAL A 288 -1.65 0.12 -17.99
N LEU A 289 -1.98 0.02 -19.29
CA LEU A 289 -1.06 0.35 -20.39
C LEU A 289 -0.73 1.85 -20.49
N ARG A 290 -1.60 2.71 -19.95
CA ARG A 290 -1.33 4.16 -19.88
C ARG A 290 -0.32 4.47 -18.77
N LYS A 291 -0.46 3.86 -17.60
CA LYS A 291 0.45 4.06 -16.46
C LYS A 291 1.77 3.30 -16.64
N PHE A 292 1.71 2.10 -17.19
CA PHE A 292 2.86 1.20 -17.40
C PHE A 292 2.97 0.76 -18.87
N PRO A 293 3.32 1.67 -19.80
CA PRO A 293 3.38 1.34 -21.23
C PRO A 293 4.47 0.30 -21.56
N ASP A 294 5.46 0.17 -20.70
CA ASP A 294 6.59 -0.74 -20.80
C ASP A 294 6.21 -2.23 -20.61
N ILE A 295 5.04 -2.56 -20.04
CA ILE A 295 4.55 -3.95 -19.97
C ILE A 295 4.45 -4.63 -21.35
N ARG A 296 4.35 -3.82 -22.43
CA ARG A 296 4.37 -4.34 -23.81
C ARG A 296 5.72 -4.91 -24.20
N LEU A 297 6.78 -4.47 -23.54
CA LEU A 297 8.17 -4.91 -23.77
C LEU A 297 8.54 -6.11 -22.90
N ASP A 298 7.75 -6.39 -21.88
CA ASP A 298 8.02 -7.51 -20.98
C ASP A 298 8.02 -8.83 -21.73
N ALA A 299 9.07 -9.60 -21.49
CA ALA A 299 9.27 -10.89 -22.10
C ALA A 299 9.48 -11.96 -21.04
N VAL A 300 9.20 -13.19 -21.40
CA VAL A 300 9.67 -14.37 -20.69
C VAL A 300 10.40 -15.27 -21.65
N ARG A 301 11.43 -15.96 -21.15
CA ARG A 301 12.10 -17.07 -21.85
C ARG A 301 11.87 -18.35 -21.09
N THR A 302 11.74 -19.44 -21.79
CA THR A 302 11.73 -20.76 -21.16
C THR A 302 13.08 -21.04 -20.50
N ILE A 303 13.07 -21.79 -19.40
CA ILE A 303 14.30 -22.21 -18.73
C ILE A 303 15.08 -23.24 -19.58
N ASP A 304 16.37 -23.43 -19.29
CA ASP A 304 17.32 -24.25 -20.08
C ASP A 304 16.94 -25.73 -20.27
N THR A 305 15.94 -26.24 -19.53
CA THR A 305 15.42 -27.61 -19.71
C THR A 305 14.48 -27.75 -20.91
N PHE A 306 14.07 -26.64 -21.52
CA PHE A 306 13.21 -26.59 -22.70
C PHE A 306 13.91 -25.90 -23.86
N GLU A 307 13.32 -25.96 -25.07
CA GLU A 307 13.78 -25.13 -26.19
C GLU A 307 13.71 -23.63 -25.79
N ASP A 308 14.73 -22.85 -26.17
CA ASP A 308 14.75 -21.40 -25.94
C ASP A 308 13.62 -20.70 -26.72
N ILE A 309 12.53 -20.40 -26.02
CA ILE A 309 11.34 -19.75 -26.56
C ILE A 309 11.15 -18.42 -25.83
N GLU A 310 11.22 -17.33 -26.56
CA GLU A 310 10.86 -16.00 -26.07
C GLU A 310 9.38 -15.72 -26.37
N LEU A 311 8.64 -15.25 -25.35
CA LEU A 311 7.24 -14.89 -25.43
C LEU A 311 7.01 -13.44 -24.93
N LYS A 312 6.34 -12.60 -25.73
CA LYS A 312 5.95 -11.23 -25.46
C LYS A 312 4.43 -11.07 -25.54
N PRO A 313 3.66 -11.59 -24.58
CA PRO A 313 2.22 -11.74 -24.69
C PRO A 313 1.45 -10.41 -24.82
N PHE A 314 2.02 -9.30 -24.33
CA PHE A 314 1.40 -7.98 -24.36
C PHE A 314 1.83 -7.10 -25.54
N SER A 315 2.80 -7.50 -26.34
CA SER A 315 3.33 -6.70 -27.44
C SER A 315 2.31 -6.32 -28.51
N ALA A 316 1.27 -7.12 -28.69
CA ALA A 316 0.22 -6.89 -29.69
C ALA A 316 -0.95 -6.00 -29.20
N PHE A 317 -1.00 -5.64 -27.90
CA PHE A 317 -2.01 -4.71 -27.36
C PHE A 317 -1.61 -3.27 -27.68
N VAL A 318 -1.96 -2.78 -28.87
CA VAL A 318 -1.63 -1.44 -29.34
C VAL A 318 -2.90 -0.78 -29.88
N GLY A 319 -3.26 0.39 -29.33
CA GLY A 319 -4.54 1.03 -29.61
C GLY A 319 -5.70 0.10 -29.28
N ASP A 320 -6.63 -0.08 -30.21
CA ASP A 320 -7.80 -0.98 -30.04
C ASP A 320 -7.49 -2.45 -30.38
N ARG A 321 -6.25 -2.76 -30.77
CA ARG A 321 -5.87 -4.11 -31.14
C ARG A 321 -5.69 -4.98 -29.89
N ILE A 322 -6.33 -6.15 -29.92
CA ILE A 322 -6.24 -7.21 -28.91
C ILE A 322 -5.31 -8.31 -29.44
N ALA A 323 -4.49 -8.91 -28.57
CA ALA A 323 -3.59 -10.00 -28.95
C ALA A 323 -4.36 -11.22 -29.45
N ASP A 324 -3.80 -11.89 -30.48
CA ASP A 324 -4.45 -13.05 -31.13
C ASP A 324 -4.76 -14.18 -30.16
N TRP A 325 -3.87 -14.45 -29.20
CA TRP A 325 -4.10 -15.48 -28.18
C TRP A 325 -5.31 -15.18 -27.29
N TRP A 326 -5.62 -13.89 -27.02
CA TRP A 326 -6.82 -13.51 -26.26
C TRP A 326 -8.09 -13.61 -27.12
N ASN A 327 -8.01 -13.26 -28.40
CA ASN A 327 -9.11 -13.50 -29.33
C ASN A 327 -9.42 -15.00 -29.46
N ASP A 328 -8.38 -15.84 -29.55
CA ASP A 328 -8.49 -17.28 -29.57
C ASP A 328 -9.15 -17.83 -28.29
N TYR A 329 -8.80 -17.26 -27.12
CA TYR A 329 -9.50 -17.58 -25.87
C TYR A 329 -10.99 -17.30 -25.94
N ASN A 330 -11.40 -16.13 -26.43
CA ASN A 330 -12.83 -15.80 -26.57
C ASN A 330 -13.55 -16.76 -27.49
N LEU A 331 -12.93 -17.16 -28.60
CA LEU A 331 -13.50 -18.15 -29.52
C LEU A 331 -13.61 -19.54 -28.86
N VAL A 332 -12.61 -19.97 -28.11
CA VAL A 332 -12.65 -21.25 -27.36
C VAL A 332 -13.75 -21.21 -26.29
N LYS A 333 -13.91 -20.07 -25.62
CA LYS A 333 -14.88 -19.90 -24.54
C LYS A 333 -16.33 -19.84 -25.02
N HIS A 334 -16.61 -19.08 -26.08
CA HIS A 334 -17.97 -18.71 -26.48
C HIS A 334 -18.49 -19.42 -27.73
N ALA A 335 -17.59 -19.90 -28.60
CA ALA A 335 -17.91 -20.46 -29.90
C ALA A 335 -17.12 -21.75 -30.20
N ARG A 336 -16.91 -22.58 -29.18
CA ARG A 336 -16.02 -23.76 -29.21
C ARG A 336 -16.25 -24.71 -30.37
N SER A 337 -17.52 -24.96 -30.71
CA SER A 337 -17.95 -25.90 -31.76
C SER A 337 -17.94 -25.31 -33.17
N ASP A 338 -17.74 -23.99 -33.30
CA ASP A 338 -17.78 -23.34 -34.59
C ASP A 338 -16.48 -23.58 -35.36
N ARG A 339 -16.60 -23.57 -36.69
CA ARG A 339 -15.47 -23.73 -37.60
C ARG A 339 -15.07 -22.40 -38.22
N ASN A 340 -13.77 -22.20 -38.35
CA ASN A 340 -13.25 -21.14 -39.20
C ASN A 340 -13.49 -21.53 -40.68
N GLU A 341 -14.24 -20.71 -41.42
CA GLU A 341 -14.61 -20.96 -42.80
C GLU A 341 -13.42 -21.14 -43.76
N LYS A 342 -12.31 -20.41 -43.50
CA LYS A 342 -11.11 -20.41 -44.34
C LYS A 342 -10.21 -21.63 -44.09
N THR A 343 -10.07 -22.06 -42.83
CA THR A 343 -9.14 -23.13 -42.44
C THR A 343 -9.81 -24.46 -42.17
N GLY A 344 -11.13 -24.48 -42.01
CA GLY A 344 -11.90 -25.65 -41.58
C GLY A 344 -11.65 -26.10 -40.14
N MET A 345 -10.78 -25.43 -39.41
CA MET A 345 -10.45 -25.76 -38.02
C MET A 345 -11.59 -25.37 -37.06
N TYR A 346 -11.88 -26.22 -36.10
CA TYR A 346 -12.76 -25.87 -34.99
C TYR A 346 -12.08 -24.90 -34.01
N ASN A 347 -12.84 -24.03 -33.38
CA ASN A 347 -12.32 -23.07 -32.45
C ASN A 347 -11.67 -23.71 -31.20
N PHE A 348 -12.11 -24.89 -30.75
CA PHE A 348 -11.46 -25.59 -29.64
C PHE A 348 -9.99 -25.95 -29.94
N GLN A 349 -9.58 -26.11 -31.20
CA GLN A 349 -8.21 -26.42 -31.63
C GLN A 349 -7.26 -25.24 -31.45
N ARG A 350 -7.80 -24.03 -31.18
CA ARG A 350 -7.02 -22.83 -30.82
C ARG A 350 -6.42 -22.91 -29.42
N ALA A 351 -6.96 -23.77 -28.55
CA ALA A 351 -6.35 -24.12 -27.29
C ALA A 351 -5.14 -25.08 -27.51
N ASN A 352 -4.16 -24.61 -28.23
CA ASN A 352 -2.93 -25.33 -28.56
C ASN A 352 -1.77 -24.98 -27.61
N GLN A 353 -0.65 -25.71 -27.74
CA GLN A 353 0.52 -25.52 -26.87
C GLN A 353 1.02 -24.06 -26.89
N LYS A 354 1.09 -23.42 -28.08
CA LYS A 354 1.52 -22.04 -28.21
C LYS A 354 0.67 -21.09 -27.36
N ASN A 355 -0.66 -21.19 -27.50
CA ASN A 355 -1.57 -20.30 -26.81
C ASN A 355 -1.59 -20.54 -25.30
N VAL A 356 -1.48 -21.80 -24.85
CA VAL A 356 -1.33 -22.14 -23.44
C VAL A 356 -0.07 -21.53 -22.87
N LEU A 357 1.08 -21.66 -23.53
CA LEU A 357 2.37 -21.08 -23.08
C LEU A 357 2.32 -19.56 -23.10
N THR A 358 1.75 -18.95 -24.14
CA THR A 358 1.64 -17.48 -24.24
C THR A 358 0.74 -16.91 -23.15
N ALA A 359 -0.38 -17.56 -22.87
CA ALA A 359 -1.27 -17.16 -21.77
C ALA A 359 -0.58 -17.36 -20.41
N MET A 360 0.15 -18.46 -20.22
CA MET A 360 0.89 -18.71 -18.99
C MET A 360 2.00 -17.67 -18.77
N ALA A 361 2.69 -17.25 -19.84
CA ALA A 361 3.64 -16.15 -19.83
C ALA A 361 2.99 -14.83 -19.43
N ALA A 362 1.81 -14.52 -19.98
CA ALA A 362 1.02 -13.34 -19.61
C ALA A 362 0.64 -13.36 -18.12
N TYR A 363 0.18 -14.51 -17.61
CA TYR A 363 -0.17 -14.68 -16.21
C TYR A 363 1.04 -14.40 -15.30
N PHE A 364 2.20 -14.95 -15.64
CA PHE A 364 3.45 -14.78 -14.88
C PHE A 364 3.90 -13.31 -14.85
N ILE A 365 3.88 -12.62 -16.00
CA ILE A 365 4.22 -11.19 -16.09
C ILE A 365 3.28 -10.35 -15.22
N VAL A 366 1.96 -10.54 -15.36
CA VAL A 366 0.97 -9.76 -14.58
C VAL A 366 1.11 -10.03 -13.08
N CYS A 367 1.37 -11.29 -12.68
CA CYS A 367 1.65 -11.60 -11.27
C CYS A 367 2.85 -10.82 -10.74
N ASN A 368 3.97 -10.77 -11.46
CA ASN A 368 5.14 -10.03 -11.03
C ASN A 368 4.89 -8.52 -10.96
N ARG A 369 4.21 -7.95 -11.97
CA ARG A 369 3.87 -6.52 -12.01
C ARG A 369 2.95 -6.12 -10.86
N ILE A 370 1.89 -6.88 -10.58
CA ILE A 370 0.99 -6.62 -9.45
C ILE A 370 1.73 -6.81 -8.11
N TYR A 371 2.58 -7.84 -8.01
CA TYR A 371 3.34 -8.09 -6.81
C TYR A 371 4.33 -6.96 -6.49
N GLU A 372 4.97 -6.37 -7.51
CA GLU A 372 5.80 -5.16 -7.35
C GLU A 372 4.99 -3.99 -6.79
N GLU A 373 3.79 -3.71 -7.32
CA GLU A 373 2.91 -2.64 -6.82
C GLU A 373 2.48 -2.89 -5.36
N ILE A 374 2.14 -4.14 -5.02
CA ILE A 374 1.79 -4.52 -3.65
C ILE A 374 2.99 -4.31 -2.72
N CYS A 375 4.20 -4.67 -3.15
CA CYS A 375 5.42 -4.46 -2.36
C CYS A 375 5.74 -2.96 -2.20
N GLU A 376 5.52 -2.13 -3.21
CA GLU A 376 5.66 -0.67 -3.11
C GLU A 376 4.68 -0.07 -2.10
N ILE A 377 3.39 -0.41 -2.22
CA ILE A 377 2.33 0.05 -1.31
C ILE A 377 2.60 -0.40 0.14
N SER A 378 3.15 -1.61 0.31
CA SER A 378 3.46 -2.19 1.63
C SER A 378 4.89 -1.89 2.08
N ALA A 379 5.69 -1.22 1.24
CA ALA A 379 7.12 -0.95 1.37
C ALA A 379 7.94 -2.17 1.82
N THR A 380 7.54 -3.35 1.38
CA THR A 380 8.29 -4.59 1.57
C THR A 380 9.38 -4.72 0.50
N PRO A 381 10.50 -5.41 0.80
CA PRO A 381 11.55 -5.61 -0.20
C PRO A 381 11.00 -6.26 -1.47
N LYS A 382 11.21 -5.62 -2.63
CA LYS A 382 10.81 -6.17 -3.93
C LYS A 382 11.47 -7.53 -4.16
N ARG A 383 10.66 -8.56 -4.36
CA ARG A 383 11.11 -9.91 -4.70
C ARG A 383 10.39 -10.32 -5.98
N LEU A 384 11.14 -10.82 -6.95
CA LEU A 384 10.55 -11.45 -8.12
C LEU A 384 9.96 -12.82 -7.74
N LEU A 385 8.73 -13.07 -8.18
CA LEU A 385 8.14 -14.39 -8.14
C LEU A 385 8.91 -15.31 -9.13
N LYS A 386 9.14 -16.56 -8.77
CA LYS A 386 9.95 -17.48 -9.56
C LYS A 386 9.10 -18.57 -10.20
N SER A 387 9.16 -18.67 -11.51
CA SER A 387 8.58 -19.76 -12.29
C SER A 387 9.53 -20.94 -12.44
N LYS A 388 8.98 -22.13 -12.66
CA LYS A 388 9.72 -23.35 -13.02
C LYS A 388 9.70 -23.63 -14.54
N ILE A 389 9.10 -22.75 -15.31
CA ILE A 389 9.02 -22.81 -16.78
C ILE A 389 9.71 -21.59 -17.40
N PHE A 390 9.61 -20.41 -16.75
CA PHE A 390 10.01 -19.14 -17.34
C PHE A 390 11.04 -18.37 -16.50
N LEU A 391 11.94 -17.69 -17.22
CA LEU A 391 12.75 -16.58 -16.74
C LEU A 391 12.08 -15.28 -17.17
N TYR A 392 11.93 -14.32 -16.26
CA TYR A 392 11.30 -13.03 -16.53
C TYR A 392 12.34 -11.99 -16.92
N ALA A 393 12.14 -11.34 -18.06
CA ALA A 393 12.89 -10.19 -18.53
C ALA A 393 11.97 -8.97 -18.57
N LYS A 394 12.09 -8.09 -17.58
CA LYS A 394 11.36 -6.85 -17.53
C LYS A 394 11.92 -5.90 -18.58
N ASN A 395 11.03 -5.24 -19.34
CA ASN A 395 11.40 -4.32 -20.43
C ASN A 395 12.23 -4.96 -21.56
N GLY A 396 12.30 -6.30 -21.62
CA GLY A 396 13.02 -7.01 -22.69
C GLY A 396 14.54 -7.06 -22.52
N GLU A 397 15.06 -6.83 -21.29
CA GLU A 397 16.48 -6.99 -20.93
C GLU A 397 16.92 -8.43 -20.81
#